data_7ef37c54ea7ba62a5fa219559c876367
#
_entry.id   7ef37c54ea7ba62a5fa219559c876367
#
_cell.length_a   1.000
_cell.length_b   1.000
_cell.length_c   1.000
_cell.angle_alpha   90.00
_cell.angle_beta   90.00
_cell.angle_gamma   90.00
#
_symmetry.space_group_name_H-M   'P 1'
#
loop_
_entity.id
_entity.type
_entity.pdbx_description
1 polymer ?
#
loop_
_entity_poly.entity_id
_entity_poly.type
_entity_poly.pdbx_seq_one_letter_code
_entity_poly.pdbx_strand_id
1 'polypeptide(L)'
;MPSGEAGKGVDVGTRTVLQQPDITRALTRIAHEILEANHGGSDLVLLGIPTRGAVLAERLGRVLADIEPEWQSARAGIGSERVGTLDVTMHRDDLGHGIGRAPHRTVIPAGGIDGKVVVLVDDVLYSGRTVRAALDALQGIGRPRAVRLAVLVDRGHRELPIRADHVGKNLPTASDERVTLHLSETDGDDTVFIEQGVA
;
A
#
# COMPACT_ATOMS: atom_id res chain seq x y z
N MET A 1 -56.15 -3.35 6.29
CA MET A 1 -54.82 -3.93 6.05
C MET A 1 -54.00 -2.97 5.20
N PRO A 2 -53.13 -2.12 5.72
CA PRO A 2 -52.18 -1.42 4.88
C PRO A 2 -50.84 -2.17 4.90
N SER A 3 -50.39 -2.43 3.70
CA SER A 3 -49.13 -3.08 3.34
C SER A 3 -47.95 -2.24 3.80
N GLY A 4 -46.99 -2.88 4.49
CA GLY A 4 -45.77 -2.25 4.91
C GLY A 4 -44.89 -1.85 3.71
N GLU A 5 -44.53 -0.59 3.64
CA GLU A 5 -43.47 -0.10 2.82
C GLU A 5 -42.13 -0.57 3.43
N ALA A 6 -41.51 -1.53 2.74
CA ALA A 6 -40.11 -1.88 3.00
C ALA A 6 -39.24 -0.65 2.67
N GLY A 7 -38.59 -0.12 3.69
CA GLY A 7 -37.63 0.98 3.53
C GLY A 7 -36.58 0.64 2.47
N LYS A 8 -36.54 1.45 1.42
CA LYS A 8 -35.44 1.47 0.45
C LYS A 8 -34.18 1.89 1.21
N GLY A 9 -33.29 0.91 1.50
CA GLY A 9 -31.92 1.21 1.87
C GLY A 9 -31.34 2.10 0.77
N VAL A 10 -30.75 3.21 1.18
CA VAL A 10 -29.98 4.08 0.27
C VAL A 10 -28.86 3.21 -0.26
N ASP A 11 -28.91 2.87 -1.53
CA ASP A 11 -27.83 2.22 -2.25
C ASP A 11 -26.69 3.27 -2.33
N VAL A 12 -25.74 3.17 -1.41
CA VAL A 12 -24.54 3.99 -1.43
C VAL A 12 -23.79 3.56 -2.69
N GLY A 13 -23.78 4.44 -3.71
CA GLY A 13 -23.30 4.13 -5.04
C GLY A 13 -21.84 3.68 -5.02
N THR A 14 -21.64 2.37 -4.95
CA THR A 14 -20.33 1.75 -5.03
C THR A 14 -19.96 1.52 -6.50
N ARG A 15 -18.82 2.01 -6.94
CA ARG A 15 -18.33 1.85 -8.32
C ARG A 15 -17.00 1.12 -8.36
N THR A 16 -16.98 -0.08 -8.90
CA THR A 16 -15.74 -0.83 -9.15
C THR A 16 -14.88 -0.14 -10.20
N VAL A 17 -13.58 0.00 -9.93
CA VAL A 17 -12.60 0.71 -10.76
C VAL A 17 -11.49 -0.19 -11.26
N LEU A 18 -11.01 -1.12 -10.42
CA LEU A 18 -10.04 -2.15 -10.79
C LEU A 18 -10.54 -3.51 -10.31
N GLN A 19 -10.26 -4.52 -11.11
CA GLN A 19 -10.46 -5.93 -10.78
C GLN A 19 -9.11 -6.66 -10.73
N GLN A 20 -9.10 -7.90 -10.30
CA GLN A 20 -7.90 -8.72 -10.13
C GLN A 20 -6.90 -8.64 -11.31
N PRO A 21 -7.31 -8.75 -12.60
CA PRO A 21 -6.36 -8.65 -13.71
C PRO A 21 -5.73 -7.25 -13.83
N ASP A 22 -6.46 -6.20 -13.44
CA ASP A 22 -5.96 -4.83 -13.47
C ASP A 22 -4.91 -4.60 -12.39
N ILE A 23 -5.18 -5.13 -11.17
CA ILE A 23 -4.26 -5.07 -10.03
C ILE A 23 -2.97 -5.82 -10.38
N THR A 24 -3.08 -7.02 -10.94
CA THR A 24 -1.92 -7.82 -11.38
C THR A 24 -1.08 -7.05 -12.41
N ARG A 25 -1.69 -6.46 -13.44
CA ARG A 25 -0.96 -5.67 -14.44
C ARG A 25 -0.30 -4.44 -13.83
N ALA A 26 -0.97 -3.76 -12.89
CA ALA A 26 -0.41 -2.61 -12.19
C ALA A 26 0.83 -2.98 -11.38
N LEU A 27 0.78 -4.06 -10.61
CA LEU A 27 1.92 -4.56 -9.82
C LEU A 27 3.08 -5.00 -10.69
N THR A 28 2.82 -5.69 -11.81
CA THR A 28 3.86 -6.07 -12.78
C THR A 28 4.57 -4.85 -13.35
N ARG A 29 3.83 -3.82 -13.73
CA ARG A 29 4.41 -2.57 -14.23
C ARG A 29 5.21 -1.85 -13.16
N ILE A 30 4.69 -1.73 -11.93
CA ILE A 30 5.41 -1.14 -10.78
C ILE A 30 6.73 -1.89 -10.53
N ALA A 31 6.75 -3.22 -10.61
CA ALA A 31 7.96 -4.01 -10.43
C ALA A 31 9.03 -3.65 -11.45
N HIS A 32 8.67 -3.55 -12.72
CA HIS A 32 9.61 -3.12 -13.78
C HIS A 32 10.11 -1.70 -13.56
N GLU A 33 9.23 -0.75 -13.21
CA GLU A 33 9.59 0.64 -12.91
C GLU A 33 10.57 0.74 -11.73
N ILE A 34 10.36 -0.07 -10.68
CA ILE A 34 11.26 -0.13 -9.52
C ILE A 34 12.64 -0.62 -9.92
N LEU A 35 12.73 -1.73 -10.67
CA LEU A 35 14.00 -2.30 -11.12
C LEU A 35 14.73 -1.33 -12.05
N GLU A 36 14.06 -0.71 -12.99
CA GLU A 36 14.63 0.29 -13.89
C GLU A 36 15.19 1.49 -13.11
N ALA A 37 14.38 2.07 -12.22
CA ALA A 37 14.77 3.23 -11.43
C ALA A 37 15.90 2.94 -10.43
N ASN A 38 16.09 1.68 -10.03
CA ASN A 38 17.13 1.24 -9.11
C ASN A 38 18.33 0.60 -9.80
N HIS A 39 18.30 0.45 -11.13
CA HIS A 39 19.31 -0.24 -11.91
C HIS A 39 19.57 -1.70 -11.46
N GLY A 40 18.50 -2.41 -11.12
CA GLY A 40 18.50 -3.79 -10.62
C GLY A 40 17.96 -3.91 -9.20
N GLY A 41 17.99 -5.13 -8.65
CA GLY A 41 17.37 -5.48 -7.37
C GLY A 41 18.33 -5.70 -6.20
N SER A 42 19.65 -5.53 -6.37
CA SER A 42 20.67 -6.01 -5.41
C SER A 42 20.56 -5.38 -4.02
N ASP A 43 20.31 -4.09 -3.93
CA ASP A 43 20.23 -3.31 -2.68
C ASP A 43 18.81 -2.85 -2.33
N LEU A 44 17.81 -3.46 -2.95
CA LEU A 44 16.40 -3.09 -2.82
C LEU A 44 15.72 -3.85 -1.69
N VAL A 45 14.90 -3.15 -0.90
CA VAL A 45 14.05 -3.70 0.17
C VAL A 45 12.65 -3.13 0.02
N LEU A 46 11.63 -4.00 0.12
CA LEU A 46 10.23 -3.60 0.18
C LEU A 46 9.75 -3.60 1.64
N LEU A 47 9.09 -2.53 2.06
CA LEU A 47 8.41 -2.46 3.35
C LEU A 47 6.95 -2.08 3.13
N GLY A 48 6.06 -3.04 3.35
CA GLY A 48 4.61 -2.82 3.24
C GLY A 48 4.03 -2.15 4.49
N ILE A 49 3.22 -1.14 4.29
CA ILE A 49 2.48 -0.49 5.39
C ILE A 49 1.21 -1.29 5.67
N PRO A 50 1.04 -1.88 6.87
CA PRO A 50 -0.15 -2.66 7.20
C PRO A 50 -1.45 -1.84 7.11
N THR A 51 -2.58 -2.46 6.72
CA THR A 51 -2.78 -3.92 6.48
C THR A 51 -2.49 -4.29 5.02
N ARG A 52 -3.09 -3.63 4.06
CA ARG A 52 -3.09 -4.02 2.64
C ARG A 52 -1.77 -3.74 1.94
N GLY A 53 -1.04 -2.70 2.36
CA GLY A 53 0.30 -2.44 1.85
C GLY A 53 1.28 -3.59 2.12
N ALA A 54 1.11 -4.32 3.23
CA ALA A 54 1.91 -5.52 3.53
C ALA A 54 1.66 -6.63 2.50
N VAL A 55 0.40 -6.92 2.17
CA VAL A 55 0.02 -7.90 1.15
C VAL A 55 0.52 -7.49 -0.24
N LEU A 56 0.38 -6.20 -0.57
CA LEU A 56 0.89 -5.67 -1.84
C LEU A 56 2.42 -5.79 -1.94
N ALA A 57 3.15 -5.56 -0.84
CA ALA A 57 4.61 -5.74 -0.81
C ALA A 57 5.01 -7.22 -1.04
N GLU A 58 4.27 -8.19 -0.48
CA GLU A 58 4.49 -9.60 -0.78
C GLU A 58 4.23 -9.94 -2.24
N ARG A 59 3.11 -9.47 -2.79
CA ARG A 59 2.77 -9.69 -4.21
C ARG A 59 3.83 -9.10 -5.12
N LEU A 60 4.25 -7.86 -4.81
CA LEU A 60 5.28 -7.17 -5.57
C LEU A 60 6.64 -7.89 -5.47
N GLY A 61 6.99 -8.40 -4.28
CA GLY A 61 8.18 -9.21 -4.07
C GLY A 61 8.20 -10.49 -4.89
N ARG A 62 7.04 -11.16 -5.06
CA ARG A 62 6.91 -12.33 -5.94
C ARG A 62 7.12 -11.95 -7.41
N VAL A 63 6.51 -10.86 -7.87
CA VAL A 63 6.69 -10.37 -9.25
C VAL A 63 8.16 -10.01 -9.50
N LEU A 64 8.83 -9.34 -8.56
CA LEU A 64 10.26 -9.03 -8.66
C LEU A 64 11.11 -10.30 -8.74
N ALA A 65 10.78 -11.34 -7.97
CA ALA A 65 11.49 -12.62 -8.01
C ALA A 65 11.33 -13.35 -9.35
N ASP A 66 10.20 -13.16 -10.05
CA ASP A 66 9.97 -13.74 -11.37
C ASP A 66 10.75 -13.00 -12.48
N ILE A 67 11.05 -11.71 -12.27
CA ILE A 67 11.72 -10.85 -13.26
C ILE A 67 13.24 -10.81 -13.03
N GLU A 68 13.68 -10.70 -11.76
CA GLU A 68 15.06 -10.41 -11.38
C GLU A 68 15.72 -11.60 -10.70
N PRO A 69 16.72 -12.25 -11.32
CA PRO A 69 17.37 -13.43 -10.77
C PRO A 69 17.97 -13.22 -9.37
N GLU A 70 18.45 -12.02 -9.06
CA GLU A 70 19.00 -11.67 -7.74
C GLU A 70 17.94 -11.72 -6.63
N TRP A 71 16.66 -11.65 -6.98
CA TRP A 71 15.53 -11.79 -6.07
C TRP A 71 15.05 -13.24 -5.90
N GLN A 72 15.39 -14.13 -6.83
CA GLN A 72 14.97 -15.56 -6.80
C GLN A 72 15.58 -16.30 -5.60
N SER A 73 16.77 -15.91 -5.14
CA SER A 73 17.41 -16.53 -3.97
C SER A 73 16.79 -16.08 -2.63
N ALA A 74 16.07 -14.96 -2.62
CA ALA A 74 15.33 -14.49 -1.46
C ALA A 74 13.89 -15.02 -1.54
N ARG A 75 13.42 -15.81 -0.57
CA ARG A 75 11.99 -16.17 -0.46
C ARG A 75 11.15 -14.89 -0.42
N ALA A 76 10.22 -14.74 -1.36
CA ALA A 76 9.49 -13.50 -1.60
C ALA A 76 8.30 -13.30 -0.65
N GLY A 77 8.44 -13.54 0.66
CA GLY A 77 7.39 -13.34 1.66
C GLY A 77 7.80 -12.37 2.76
N ILE A 78 6.86 -11.93 3.59
CA ILE A 78 7.15 -11.12 4.77
C ILE A 78 8.13 -11.87 5.69
N GLY A 79 9.20 -11.17 6.10
CA GLY A 79 10.28 -11.77 6.88
C GLY A 79 11.37 -12.44 6.03
N SER A 80 11.28 -12.36 4.69
CA SER A 80 12.38 -12.72 3.80
C SER A 80 13.54 -11.73 3.94
N GLU A 81 14.62 -11.96 3.19
CA GLU A 81 15.77 -11.04 3.18
C GLU A 81 15.46 -9.67 2.56
N ARG A 82 14.33 -9.52 1.86
CA ARG A 82 14.02 -8.32 1.05
C ARG A 82 12.63 -7.75 1.22
N VAL A 83 11.70 -8.48 1.87
CA VAL A 83 10.32 -8.02 2.06
C VAL A 83 9.98 -8.02 3.54
N GLY A 84 9.51 -6.89 4.02
CA GLY A 84 9.11 -6.69 5.41
C GLY A 84 7.83 -5.88 5.55
N THR A 85 7.47 -5.58 6.79
CA THR A 85 6.35 -4.71 7.15
C THR A 85 6.81 -3.61 8.07
N LEU A 86 6.22 -2.43 7.91
CA LEU A 86 6.49 -1.27 8.75
C LEU A 86 5.18 -0.79 9.38
N ASP A 87 4.99 -1.08 10.67
CA ASP A 87 3.86 -0.52 11.41
C ASP A 87 4.09 0.96 11.71
N VAL A 88 3.12 1.77 11.34
CA VAL A 88 3.15 3.22 11.47
C VAL A 88 2.20 3.73 12.56
N THR A 89 1.50 2.83 13.26
CA THR A 89 0.43 3.16 14.21
C THR A 89 0.89 4.16 15.26
N MET A 90 2.05 3.95 15.85
CA MET A 90 2.58 4.81 16.92
C MET A 90 3.12 6.17 16.43
N HIS A 91 3.26 6.37 15.12
CA HIS A 91 3.78 7.59 14.49
C HIS A 91 2.67 8.44 13.83
N ARG A 92 1.43 7.97 13.90
CA ARG A 92 0.27 8.70 13.35
C ARG A 92 -0.17 9.82 14.29
N ASP A 93 -0.52 10.95 13.73
CA ASP A 93 -1.00 12.15 14.44
C ASP A 93 -2.52 12.13 14.73
N ASP A 94 -3.24 11.13 14.18
CA ASP A 94 -4.70 10.95 14.36
C ASP A 94 -5.09 9.93 15.45
N LEU A 95 -4.15 9.46 16.26
CA LEU A 95 -4.38 8.49 17.35
C LEU A 95 -5.41 8.96 18.40
N GLY A 96 -5.65 10.27 18.50
CA GLY A 96 -6.60 10.85 19.46
C GLY A 96 -8.05 10.90 19.01
N HIS A 97 -8.38 10.58 17.75
CA HIS A 97 -9.69 10.84 17.17
C HIS A 97 -10.42 9.60 16.65
N GLY A 98 -9.92 8.40 16.87
CA GLY A 98 -10.54 7.17 16.38
C GLY A 98 -10.32 5.97 17.29
N ILE A 99 -11.11 4.91 17.09
CA ILE A 99 -10.89 3.61 17.72
C ILE A 99 -9.51 3.13 17.30
N GLY A 100 -8.57 3.12 18.24
CA GLY A 100 -7.18 2.76 18.01
C GLY A 100 -7.09 1.40 17.33
N ARG A 101 -6.56 1.38 16.10
CA ARG A 101 -6.26 0.12 15.41
C ARG A 101 -5.16 -0.58 16.21
N ALA A 102 -5.34 -1.88 16.47
CA ALA A 102 -4.29 -2.65 17.15
C ALA A 102 -2.98 -2.54 16.37
N PRO A 103 -1.83 -2.28 17.05
CA PRO A 103 -0.54 -2.21 16.38
C PRO A 103 -0.24 -3.53 15.65
N HIS A 104 0.29 -3.42 14.46
CA HIS A 104 0.85 -4.54 13.73
C HIS A 104 2.32 -4.73 14.11
N ARG A 105 2.86 -5.91 13.81
CA ARG A 105 4.29 -6.14 14.04
C ARG A 105 5.11 -5.53 12.91
N THR A 106 6.06 -4.66 13.23
CA THR A 106 7.13 -4.29 12.29
C THR A 106 8.06 -5.49 12.11
N VAL A 107 8.29 -5.89 10.86
CA VAL A 107 9.20 -6.96 10.48
C VAL A 107 10.21 -6.40 9.50
N ILE A 108 11.43 -6.19 9.94
CA ILE A 108 12.51 -5.73 9.08
C ILE A 108 13.27 -6.93 8.52
N PRO A 109 13.61 -6.95 7.22
CA PRO A 109 14.43 -7.99 6.63
C PRO A 109 15.75 -8.20 7.38
N ALA A 110 16.22 -9.45 7.46
CA ALA A 110 17.39 -9.84 8.26
C ALA A 110 18.66 -9.02 7.94
N GLY A 111 18.82 -8.61 6.67
CA GLY A 111 19.91 -7.74 6.25
C GLY A 111 19.75 -6.26 6.59
N GLY A 112 18.74 -5.87 7.39
CA GLY A 112 18.45 -4.48 7.73
C GLY A 112 18.14 -3.59 6.54
N ILE A 113 18.10 -2.28 6.78
CA ILE A 113 17.82 -1.26 5.75
C ILE A 113 18.98 -0.29 5.50
N ASP A 114 20.06 -0.37 6.29
CA ASP A 114 21.18 0.57 6.19
C ASP A 114 21.86 0.51 4.82
N GLY A 115 22.03 1.68 4.21
CA GLY A 115 22.64 1.83 2.89
C GLY A 115 21.81 1.30 1.72
N LYS A 116 20.66 0.68 1.97
CA LYS A 116 19.79 0.12 0.93
C LYS A 116 18.78 1.15 0.40
N VAL A 117 18.16 0.84 -0.71
CA VAL A 117 16.96 1.54 -1.20
C VAL A 117 15.73 0.85 -0.61
N VAL A 118 14.98 1.57 0.20
CA VAL A 118 13.70 1.12 0.74
C VAL A 118 12.58 1.62 -0.15
N VAL A 119 11.72 0.71 -0.61
CA VAL A 119 10.44 1.06 -1.24
C VAL A 119 9.35 0.82 -0.22
N LEU A 120 8.72 1.90 0.26
CA LEU A 120 7.49 1.83 1.03
C LEU A 120 6.35 1.46 0.09
N VAL A 121 5.55 0.47 0.47
CA VAL A 121 4.41 -0.01 -0.33
C VAL A 121 3.12 0.23 0.44
N ASP A 122 2.19 0.95 -0.18
CA ASP A 122 0.87 1.23 0.40
C ASP A 122 -0.25 0.99 -0.62
N ASP A 123 -1.49 0.90 -0.15
CA ASP A 123 -2.65 0.66 -1.00
C ASP A 123 -3.14 1.95 -1.68
N VAL A 124 -3.48 2.98 -0.90
CA VAL A 124 -4.08 4.22 -1.40
C VAL A 124 -3.36 5.44 -0.86
N LEU A 125 -2.74 6.20 -1.74
CA LEU A 125 -2.17 7.50 -1.39
C LEU A 125 -3.27 8.58 -1.43
N TYR A 126 -3.50 9.20 -0.28
CA TYR A 126 -4.46 10.28 -0.07
C TYR A 126 -3.76 11.54 0.44
N SER A 127 -3.92 11.86 1.71
CA SER A 127 -3.35 13.08 2.33
C SER A 127 -1.83 13.08 2.45
N GLY A 128 -1.20 11.90 2.50
CA GLY A 128 0.23 11.70 2.74
C GLY A 128 0.59 11.46 4.22
N ARG A 129 -0.37 11.54 5.16
CA ARG A 129 -0.09 11.38 6.60
C ARG A 129 0.46 10.01 6.96
N THR A 130 -0.07 8.93 6.34
CA THR A 130 0.45 7.56 6.51
C THR A 130 1.92 7.47 6.10
N VAL A 131 2.27 8.05 4.96
CA VAL A 131 3.65 8.04 4.45
C VAL A 131 4.58 8.87 5.35
N ARG A 132 4.13 10.01 5.86
CA ARG A 132 4.90 10.78 6.85
C ARG A 132 5.19 9.94 8.09
N ALA A 133 4.17 9.28 8.63
CA ALA A 133 4.34 8.38 9.78
C ALA A 133 5.32 7.23 9.49
N ALA A 134 5.32 6.71 8.26
CA ALA A 134 6.29 5.69 7.83
C ALA A 134 7.72 6.23 7.77
N LEU A 135 7.91 7.44 7.28
CA LEU A 135 9.23 8.09 7.27
C LEU A 135 9.74 8.34 8.69
N ASP A 136 8.87 8.76 9.62
CA ASP A 136 9.22 8.94 11.03
C ASP A 136 9.59 7.61 11.69
N ALA A 137 8.83 6.53 11.41
CA ALA A 137 9.12 5.19 11.92
C ALA A 137 10.48 4.65 11.43
N LEU A 138 10.86 4.90 10.18
CA LEU A 138 12.14 4.47 9.62
C LEU A 138 13.35 5.07 10.33
N GLN A 139 13.26 6.29 10.87
CA GLN A 139 14.36 6.96 11.57
C GLN A 139 14.84 6.18 12.80
N GLY A 140 13.94 5.43 13.45
CA GLY A 140 14.27 4.59 14.60
C GLY A 140 14.83 3.21 14.24
N ILE A 141 14.82 2.84 12.95
CA ILE A 141 15.15 1.48 12.48
C ILE A 141 16.52 1.42 11.81
N GLY A 142 16.89 2.44 11.02
CA GLY A 142 18.15 2.46 10.31
C GLY A 142 18.27 3.65 9.36
N ARG A 143 19.34 3.66 8.54
CA ARG A 143 19.65 4.72 7.59
C ARG A 143 19.67 4.20 6.16
N PRO A 144 18.52 4.10 5.49
CA PRO A 144 18.49 3.76 4.07
C PRO A 144 19.20 4.83 3.23
N ARG A 145 19.81 4.41 2.12
CA ARG A 145 20.41 5.33 1.14
C ARG A 145 19.35 6.19 0.46
N ALA A 146 18.20 5.62 0.20
CA ALA A 146 17.03 6.32 -0.33
C ALA A 146 15.74 5.63 0.14
N VAL A 147 14.67 6.42 0.22
CA VAL A 147 13.31 5.92 0.44
C VAL A 147 12.48 6.32 -0.77
N ARG A 148 11.76 5.37 -1.34
CA ARG A 148 10.82 5.55 -2.45
C ARG A 148 9.44 5.08 -2.02
N LEU A 149 8.43 5.52 -2.73
CA LEU A 149 7.04 5.19 -2.44
C LEU A 149 6.37 4.54 -3.66
N ALA A 150 5.84 3.35 -3.47
CA ALA A 150 4.99 2.66 -4.44
C ALA A 150 3.57 2.53 -3.88
N VAL A 151 2.56 2.91 -4.65
CA VAL A 151 1.16 2.80 -4.26
C VAL A 151 0.32 2.18 -5.37
N LEU A 152 -0.67 1.38 -5.00
CA LEU A 152 -1.57 0.83 -5.99
C LEU A 152 -2.46 1.92 -6.59
N VAL A 153 -2.98 2.82 -5.75
CA VAL A 153 -3.84 3.92 -6.18
C VAL A 153 -3.36 5.25 -5.61
N ASP A 154 -3.29 6.25 -6.47
CA ASP A 154 -3.17 7.65 -6.08
C ASP A 154 -4.50 8.37 -6.36
N ARG A 155 -5.20 8.80 -5.28
CA ARG A 155 -6.51 9.45 -5.40
C ARG A 155 -6.46 10.99 -5.38
N GLY A 156 -5.28 11.58 -5.22
CA GLY A 156 -5.15 13.03 -5.06
C GLY A 156 -5.41 13.52 -3.62
N HIS A 157 -5.81 14.78 -3.48
CA HIS A 157 -6.17 15.45 -2.20
C HIS A 157 -5.08 15.44 -1.14
N ARG A 158 -3.85 15.82 -1.53
CA ARG A 158 -2.71 15.90 -0.61
C ARG A 158 -2.89 17.02 0.41
N GLU A 159 -2.56 16.71 1.66
CA GLU A 159 -2.35 17.67 2.74
C GLU A 159 -0.87 17.92 3.01
N LEU A 160 -0.01 16.99 2.57
CA LEU A 160 1.44 17.06 2.69
C LEU A 160 2.09 17.00 1.30
N PRO A 161 3.28 17.60 1.09
CA PRO A 161 3.98 17.62 -0.19
C PRO A 161 4.65 16.27 -0.50
N ILE A 162 3.87 15.19 -0.49
CA ILE A 162 4.32 13.82 -0.71
C ILE A 162 3.77 13.32 -2.06
N ARG A 163 4.65 12.73 -2.86
CA ARG A 163 4.31 12.07 -4.13
C ARG A 163 4.85 10.66 -4.13
N ALA A 164 4.12 9.74 -4.75
CA ALA A 164 4.63 8.41 -5.01
C ALA A 164 5.58 8.41 -6.23
N ASP A 165 6.63 7.61 -6.16
CA ASP A 165 7.55 7.37 -7.27
C ASP A 165 6.92 6.41 -8.29
N HIS A 166 6.17 5.43 -7.79
CA HIS A 166 5.52 4.39 -8.59
C HIS A 166 4.02 4.33 -8.25
N VAL A 167 3.17 4.49 -9.26
CA VAL A 167 1.71 4.54 -9.08
C VAL A 167 1.02 3.53 -9.99
N GLY A 168 0.28 2.60 -9.41
CA GLY A 168 -0.51 1.63 -10.16
C GLY A 168 -1.63 2.28 -10.98
N LYS A 169 -2.41 3.15 -10.36
CA LYS A 169 -3.50 3.88 -11.01
C LYS A 169 -3.67 5.26 -10.39
N ASN A 170 -3.63 6.29 -11.24
CA ASN A 170 -4.13 7.61 -10.83
C ASN A 170 -5.66 7.59 -10.92
N LEU A 171 -6.32 7.91 -9.83
CA LEU A 171 -7.77 7.84 -9.69
C LEU A 171 -8.29 9.11 -9.00
N PRO A 172 -8.40 10.23 -9.73
CA PRO A 172 -8.97 11.44 -9.17
C PRO A 172 -10.39 11.19 -8.67
N THR A 173 -10.66 11.57 -7.43
CA THR A 173 -11.95 11.41 -6.77
C THR A 173 -12.47 12.75 -6.28
N ALA A 174 -13.76 12.83 -5.96
CA ALA A 174 -14.28 13.94 -5.17
C ALA A 174 -13.78 13.85 -3.71
N SER A 175 -13.86 14.95 -2.97
CA SER A 175 -13.35 15.00 -1.58
C SER A 175 -14.14 14.09 -0.63
N ASP A 176 -15.42 13.91 -0.91
CA ASP A 176 -16.38 13.07 -0.17
C ASP A 176 -16.39 11.60 -0.63
N GLU A 177 -15.74 11.27 -1.75
CA GLU A 177 -15.58 9.90 -2.19
C GLU A 177 -14.46 9.19 -1.40
N ARG A 178 -14.59 7.90 -1.19
CA ARG A 178 -13.58 7.04 -0.58
C ARG A 178 -13.15 5.95 -1.55
N VAL A 179 -11.85 5.72 -1.66
CA VAL A 179 -11.28 4.58 -2.40
C VAL A 179 -11.01 3.46 -1.42
N THR A 180 -11.55 2.28 -1.69
CA THR A 180 -11.34 1.08 -0.89
C THR A 180 -10.75 -0.02 -1.77
N LEU A 181 -9.71 -0.67 -1.25
CA LEU A 181 -9.08 -1.84 -1.85
C LEU A 181 -9.50 -3.08 -1.07
N HIS A 182 -9.95 -4.10 -1.77
CA HIS A 182 -10.03 -5.47 -1.28
C HIS A 182 -8.91 -6.31 -1.88
N LEU A 183 -8.38 -7.24 -1.09
CA LEU A 183 -7.40 -8.23 -1.52
C LEU A 183 -7.85 -9.61 -1.06
N SER A 184 -7.65 -10.62 -1.91
CA SER A 184 -8.12 -11.98 -1.66
C SER A 184 -7.58 -12.59 -0.37
N GLU A 185 -6.40 -12.19 0.08
CA GLU A 185 -5.77 -12.65 1.32
C GLU A 185 -6.46 -12.11 2.59
N THR A 186 -7.14 -10.98 2.50
CA THR A 186 -7.75 -10.30 3.65
C THR A 186 -9.25 -10.15 3.54
N ASP A 187 -9.76 -9.96 2.32
CA ASP A 187 -11.14 -9.55 2.06
C ASP A 187 -11.91 -10.57 1.21
N GLY A 188 -11.21 -11.58 0.63
CA GLY A 188 -11.79 -12.68 -0.15
C GLY A 188 -11.88 -12.44 -1.65
N ASP A 189 -11.67 -11.20 -2.12
CA ASP A 189 -11.63 -10.83 -3.53
C ASP A 189 -10.57 -9.76 -3.81
N ASP A 190 -10.22 -9.56 -5.08
CA ASP A 190 -9.29 -8.52 -5.52
C ASP A 190 -10.06 -7.43 -6.26
N THR A 191 -10.33 -6.31 -5.61
CA THR A 191 -11.16 -5.24 -6.19
C THR A 191 -10.76 -3.87 -5.64
N VAL A 192 -10.71 -2.85 -6.48
CA VAL A 192 -10.71 -1.44 -6.07
C VAL A 192 -12.05 -0.83 -6.44
N PHE A 193 -12.66 -0.16 -5.50
CA PHE A 193 -13.91 0.54 -5.73
C PHE A 193 -13.95 1.90 -5.05
N ILE A 194 -14.80 2.77 -5.56
CA ILE A 194 -15.12 4.08 -4.99
C ILE A 194 -16.48 4.00 -4.33
N GLU A 195 -16.55 4.48 -3.11
CA GLU A 195 -17.77 4.65 -2.34
C GLU A 195 -18.07 6.14 -2.20
N GLN A 196 -19.32 6.55 -2.40
CA GLN A 196 -19.73 7.89 -2.00
C GLN A 196 -19.79 7.97 -0.47
N GLY A 197 -19.12 8.97 0.10
CA GLY A 197 -19.23 9.27 1.51
C GLY A 197 -20.67 9.60 1.87
N VAL A 198 -21.17 9.01 2.93
CA VAL A 198 -22.41 9.47 3.55
C VAL A 198 -22.10 10.81 4.20
N ALA A 199 -22.77 11.88 3.72
CA ALA A 199 -22.66 13.22 4.27
C ALA A 199 -23.19 13.29 5.71
#